data_7f184156fa1037f5515b1885e795b736
#
_entry.id   7f184156fa1037f5515b1885e795b736
#
_cell.length_a   1.000
_cell.length_b   1.000
_cell.length_c   1.000
_cell.angle_alpha   90.00
_cell.angle_beta   90.00
_cell.angle_gamma   90.00
#
_symmetry.space_group_name_H-M   'P 1'
#
loop_
_entity.id
_entity.type
_entity.pdbx_description
1 polymer ?
#
loop_
_entity_poly.entity_id
_entity_poly.type
_entity_poly.pdbx_seq_one_letter_code
_entity_poly.pdbx_strand_id
1 'polypeptide(L)'
;GGKSIDELRTTAEKHVQKLNEKREELKIVIRTKEESEKAQKERYKFWRTQVKLKSQQASADFNMYLSKKQHAGVLHFNHDHETCGLEVSRNSQDANAKSIDDARSLSGGERSFTTLAFELAMWNFCETPVRVLDEFDVYMDDTYRKRAVDTLMDLCDTQPLRQFIFITPQDMYPFLADRGKAGSVPKIVRMEDVR
;
A
#
# COMPACT_ATOMS: atom_id res chain seq x y z
N GLY A 1 68.87 -35.46 0.69
CA GLY A 1 68.09 -36.32 1.56
C GLY A 1 66.68 -36.46 1.08
N GLY A 2 66.31 -37.61 0.50
CA GLY A 2 64.93 -37.92 0.12
C GLY A 2 64.11 -38.23 1.38
N LYS A 3 62.86 -37.89 1.39
CA LYS A 3 61.91 -38.26 2.45
C LYS A 3 61.79 -39.78 2.52
N SER A 4 61.69 -40.33 3.73
CA SER A 4 61.45 -41.74 3.95
C SER A 4 60.08 -42.16 3.33
N ILE A 5 59.97 -43.43 2.90
CA ILE A 5 58.68 -43.95 2.36
C ILE A 5 57.54 -43.80 3.37
N ASP A 6 57.83 -43.94 4.66
CA ASP A 6 56.84 -43.75 5.74
C ASP A 6 56.39 -42.29 5.89
N GLU A 7 57.28 -41.32 5.70
CA GLU A 7 56.98 -39.91 5.71
C GLU A 7 56.10 -39.54 4.49
N LEU A 8 56.38 -40.10 3.33
CA LEU A 8 55.55 -39.90 2.12
C LEU A 8 54.14 -40.50 2.29
N ARG A 9 54.05 -41.68 2.90
CA ARG A 9 52.78 -42.37 3.18
C ARG A 9 51.90 -41.57 4.16
N THR A 10 52.52 -41.12 5.28
CA THR A 10 51.83 -40.29 6.26
C THR A 10 51.34 -38.97 5.67
N THR A 11 52.13 -38.37 4.77
CA THR A 11 51.74 -37.13 4.08
C THR A 11 50.59 -37.38 3.11
N ALA A 12 50.62 -38.48 2.36
CA ALA A 12 49.51 -38.85 1.46
C ALA A 12 48.23 -39.12 2.22
N GLU A 13 48.26 -39.82 3.34
CA GLU A 13 47.09 -40.07 4.19
C GLU A 13 46.47 -38.77 4.72
N LYS A 14 47.30 -37.83 5.18
CA LYS A 14 46.84 -36.49 5.59
C LYS A 14 46.15 -35.72 4.44
N HIS A 15 46.70 -35.81 3.22
CA HIS A 15 46.10 -35.14 2.07
C HIS A 15 44.76 -35.78 1.68
N VAL A 16 44.67 -37.12 1.74
CA VAL A 16 43.41 -37.85 1.49
C VAL A 16 42.34 -37.46 2.51
N GLN A 17 42.71 -37.42 3.79
CA GLN A 17 41.78 -36.99 4.85
C GLN A 17 41.28 -35.56 4.60
N LYS A 18 42.20 -34.62 4.36
CA LYS A 18 41.83 -33.22 4.07
C LYS A 18 40.98 -33.10 2.82
N LEU A 19 41.23 -33.91 1.80
CA LEU A 19 40.40 -33.94 0.59
C LEU A 19 38.98 -34.42 0.90
N ASN A 20 38.83 -35.47 1.72
CA ASN A 20 37.51 -35.96 2.11
C ASN A 20 36.76 -34.96 2.97
N GLU A 21 37.40 -34.29 3.91
CA GLU A 21 36.82 -33.21 4.69
C GLU A 21 36.29 -32.10 3.77
N LYS A 22 37.09 -31.66 2.79
CA LYS A 22 36.67 -30.64 1.82
C LYS A 22 35.53 -31.09 0.89
N ARG A 23 35.47 -32.35 0.55
CA ARG A 23 34.35 -32.92 -0.23
C ARG A 23 33.04 -32.89 0.56
N GLU A 24 33.09 -33.24 1.85
CA GLU A 24 31.89 -33.17 2.70
C GLU A 24 31.43 -31.70 2.93
N GLU A 25 32.37 -30.78 3.20
CA GLU A 25 32.04 -29.34 3.25
C GLU A 25 31.36 -28.86 1.96
N LEU A 26 31.90 -29.24 0.81
CA LEU A 26 31.35 -28.86 -0.49
C LEU A 26 29.93 -29.41 -0.68
N LYS A 27 29.66 -30.65 -0.31
CA LYS A 27 28.30 -31.24 -0.37
C LYS A 27 27.32 -30.44 0.47
N ILE A 28 27.71 -30.02 1.68
CA ILE A 28 26.87 -29.21 2.56
C ILE A 28 26.56 -27.85 1.89
N VAL A 29 27.60 -27.19 1.35
CA VAL A 29 27.41 -25.89 0.67
C VAL A 29 26.49 -25.99 -0.54
N ILE A 30 26.67 -27.05 -1.37
CA ILE A 30 25.78 -27.27 -2.54
C ILE A 30 24.33 -27.45 -2.08
N ARG A 31 24.10 -28.30 -1.08
CA ARG A 31 22.75 -28.53 -0.54
C ARG A 31 22.12 -27.26 0.02
N THR A 32 22.86 -26.50 0.82
CA THR A 32 22.39 -25.25 1.39
C THR A 32 22.04 -24.22 0.30
N LYS A 33 22.85 -24.17 -0.77
CA LYS A 33 22.56 -23.32 -1.94
C LYS A 33 21.25 -23.73 -2.61
N GLU A 34 21.05 -25.00 -2.90
CA GLU A 34 19.84 -25.52 -3.55
C GLU A 34 18.58 -25.24 -2.70
N GLU A 35 18.66 -25.46 -1.38
CA GLU A 35 17.57 -25.17 -0.44
C GLU A 35 17.26 -23.66 -0.40
N SER A 36 18.29 -22.81 -0.41
CA SER A 36 18.13 -21.35 -0.43
C SER A 36 17.53 -20.85 -1.74
N GLU A 37 17.96 -21.37 -2.89
CA GLU A 37 17.38 -21.03 -4.20
C GLU A 37 15.91 -21.44 -4.30
N LYS A 38 15.56 -22.62 -3.79
CA LYS A 38 14.18 -23.09 -3.73
C LYS A 38 13.31 -22.16 -2.87
N ALA A 39 13.78 -21.87 -1.66
CA ALA A 39 13.08 -20.96 -0.74
C ALA A 39 12.93 -19.55 -1.32
N GLN A 40 13.92 -19.04 -2.04
CA GLN A 40 13.84 -17.75 -2.74
C GLN A 40 12.77 -17.76 -3.82
N LYS A 41 12.70 -18.80 -4.67
CA LYS A 41 11.70 -18.93 -5.72
C LYS A 41 10.28 -18.99 -5.14
N GLU A 42 10.08 -19.71 -4.04
CA GLU A 42 8.79 -19.80 -3.36
C GLU A 42 8.37 -18.45 -2.76
N ARG A 43 9.28 -17.75 -2.08
CA ARG A 43 9.01 -16.39 -1.56
C ARG A 43 8.69 -15.39 -2.66
N TYR A 44 9.40 -15.44 -3.79
CA TYR A 44 9.15 -14.56 -4.92
C TYR A 44 7.77 -14.82 -5.55
N LYS A 45 7.39 -16.10 -5.72
CA LYS A 45 6.05 -16.48 -6.22
C LYS A 45 4.94 -15.98 -5.28
N PHE A 46 5.13 -16.19 -3.98
CA PHE A 46 4.18 -15.70 -2.98
C PHE A 46 4.06 -14.17 -3.03
N TRP A 47 5.19 -13.47 -3.03
CA TRP A 47 5.23 -12.00 -3.13
C TRP A 47 4.48 -11.49 -4.37
N ARG A 48 4.74 -12.03 -5.56
CA ARG A 48 4.02 -11.63 -6.78
C ARG A 48 2.51 -11.84 -6.66
N THR A 49 2.08 -12.92 -6.05
CA THR A 49 0.66 -13.18 -5.83
C THR A 49 0.06 -12.14 -4.88
N GLN A 50 0.72 -11.83 -3.77
CA GLN A 50 0.26 -10.82 -2.81
C GLN A 50 0.19 -9.43 -3.42
N VAL A 51 1.21 -9.03 -4.17
CA VAL A 51 1.25 -7.74 -4.86
C VAL A 51 0.09 -7.60 -5.85
N LYS A 52 -0.19 -8.65 -6.63
CA LYS A 52 -1.35 -8.65 -7.55
C LYS A 52 -2.68 -8.50 -6.82
N LEU A 53 -2.90 -9.28 -5.77
CA LEU A 53 -4.13 -9.22 -4.98
C LEU A 53 -4.32 -7.84 -4.34
N LYS A 54 -3.27 -7.29 -3.74
CA LYS A 54 -3.31 -5.95 -3.13
C LYS A 54 -3.58 -4.86 -4.16
N SER A 55 -3.00 -4.93 -5.35
CA SER A 55 -3.27 -3.98 -6.43
C SER A 55 -4.73 -4.03 -6.89
N GLN A 56 -5.30 -5.22 -7.02
CA GLN A 56 -6.73 -5.39 -7.34
C GLN A 56 -7.63 -4.82 -6.24
N GLN A 57 -7.30 -5.08 -4.97
CA GLN A 57 -8.04 -4.54 -3.84
C GLN A 57 -7.95 -3.00 -3.80
N ALA A 58 -6.76 -2.42 -4.00
CA ALA A 58 -6.59 -0.98 -4.09
C ALA A 58 -7.48 -0.34 -5.17
N SER A 59 -7.51 -0.94 -6.36
CA SER A 59 -8.34 -0.44 -7.46
C SER A 59 -9.83 -0.57 -7.16
N ALA A 60 -10.26 -1.65 -6.51
CA ALA A 60 -11.64 -1.84 -6.08
C ALA A 60 -12.06 -0.82 -5.00
N ASP A 61 -11.20 -0.60 -4.00
CA ASP A 61 -11.45 0.39 -2.93
C ASP A 61 -11.49 1.81 -3.49
N PHE A 62 -10.57 2.15 -4.40
CA PHE A 62 -10.56 3.43 -5.09
C PHE A 62 -11.88 3.68 -5.84
N ASN A 63 -12.33 2.70 -6.63
CA ASN A 63 -13.61 2.79 -7.34
C ASN A 63 -14.79 2.91 -6.37
N MET A 64 -14.78 2.19 -5.25
CA MET A 64 -15.81 2.27 -4.22
C MET A 64 -15.92 3.69 -3.63
N TYR A 65 -14.79 4.33 -3.31
CA TYR A 65 -14.80 5.71 -2.79
C TYR A 65 -15.29 6.71 -3.84
N LEU A 66 -14.89 6.58 -5.10
CA LEU A 66 -15.32 7.45 -6.20
C LEU A 66 -16.81 7.28 -6.52
N SER A 67 -17.34 6.06 -6.39
CA SER A 67 -18.76 5.78 -6.69
C SER A 67 -19.73 6.57 -5.80
N LYS A 68 -19.30 7.00 -4.61
CA LYS A 68 -20.07 7.92 -3.74
C LYS A 68 -20.39 9.26 -4.42
N LYS A 69 -19.70 9.60 -5.49
CA LYS A 69 -19.93 10.77 -6.36
C LYS A 69 -20.39 10.40 -7.77
N GLN A 70 -20.84 9.17 -7.99
CA GLN A 70 -21.19 8.65 -9.32
C GLN A 70 -20.03 8.68 -10.34
N HIS A 71 -18.81 8.75 -9.82
CA HIS A 71 -17.59 8.58 -10.62
C HIS A 71 -17.16 7.11 -10.57
N ALA A 72 -16.48 6.67 -11.61
CA ALA A 72 -15.79 5.39 -11.62
C ALA A 72 -14.29 5.63 -11.75
N GLY A 73 -13.48 4.76 -11.16
CA GLY A 73 -12.05 4.89 -11.26
C GLY A 73 -11.33 3.55 -11.23
N VAL A 74 -10.20 3.50 -11.91
CA VAL A 74 -9.34 2.33 -11.99
C VAL A 74 -7.90 2.75 -11.71
N LEU A 75 -7.20 1.94 -10.91
CA LEU A 75 -5.76 2.07 -10.68
C LEU A 75 -5.03 1.01 -11.52
N HIS A 76 -4.08 1.47 -12.32
CA HIS A 76 -3.23 0.63 -13.16
C HIS A 76 -1.83 0.54 -12.55
N PHE A 77 -1.51 -0.59 -11.93
CA PHE A 77 -0.18 -0.82 -11.36
C PHE A 77 0.72 -1.55 -12.35
N ASN A 78 1.84 -0.93 -12.69
CA ASN A 78 2.91 -1.58 -13.43
C ASN A 78 4.10 -1.82 -12.49
N HIS A 79 4.20 -3.05 -11.99
CA HIS A 79 5.23 -3.39 -11.01
C HIS A 79 6.63 -3.55 -11.61
N ASP A 80 6.73 -3.77 -12.91
CA ASP A 80 8.02 -3.91 -13.59
C ASP A 80 8.68 -2.53 -13.82
N HIS A 81 7.84 -1.50 -14.00
CA HIS A 81 8.28 -0.10 -14.18
C HIS A 81 8.05 0.78 -12.94
N GLU A 82 7.57 0.18 -11.84
CA GLU A 82 7.29 0.89 -10.58
C GLU A 82 6.39 2.13 -10.76
N THR A 83 5.38 2.02 -11.65
CA THR A 83 4.45 3.11 -11.94
C THR A 83 3.02 2.76 -11.55
N CYS A 84 2.26 3.79 -11.15
CA CYS A 84 0.82 3.70 -10.91
C CYS A 84 0.11 4.74 -11.77
N GLY A 85 -0.74 4.28 -12.69
CA GLY A 85 -1.65 5.11 -13.48
C GLY A 85 -3.01 5.21 -12.79
N LEU A 86 -3.69 6.32 -13.00
CA LEU A 86 -5.00 6.61 -12.45
C LEU A 86 -5.92 7.05 -13.58
N GLU A 87 -7.06 6.35 -13.71
CA GLU A 87 -8.10 6.64 -14.69
C GLU A 87 -9.40 6.91 -13.94
N VAL A 88 -10.10 7.99 -14.31
CA VAL A 88 -11.39 8.39 -13.71
C VAL A 88 -12.40 8.70 -14.80
N SER A 89 -13.62 8.19 -14.63
CA SER A 89 -14.78 8.54 -15.46
C SER A 89 -15.82 9.29 -14.63
N ARG A 90 -16.34 10.40 -15.16
CA ARG A 90 -17.33 11.25 -14.48
C ARG A 90 -18.74 10.64 -14.43
N ASN A 91 -19.02 9.66 -15.24
CA ASN A 91 -20.35 9.08 -15.30
C ASN A 91 -20.26 7.55 -15.37
N SER A 92 -20.46 6.91 -14.23
CA SER A 92 -20.37 5.45 -14.13
C SER A 92 -21.48 4.71 -14.89
N GLN A 93 -22.53 5.42 -15.35
CA GLN A 93 -23.67 4.84 -16.06
C GLN A 93 -23.61 5.05 -17.58
N ASP A 94 -22.70 5.89 -18.06
CA ASP A 94 -22.58 6.19 -19.48
C ASP A 94 -21.44 5.40 -20.11
N ALA A 95 -21.75 4.33 -20.84
CA ALA A 95 -20.77 3.49 -21.51
C ALA A 95 -19.93 4.25 -22.55
N ASN A 96 -20.38 5.45 -22.97
CA ASN A 96 -19.68 6.34 -23.89
C ASN A 96 -18.96 7.50 -23.18
N ALA A 97 -19.00 7.58 -21.84
CA ALA A 97 -18.27 8.60 -21.12
C ALA A 97 -16.77 8.42 -21.40
N LYS A 98 -16.15 9.46 -21.97
CA LYS A 98 -14.71 9.45 -22.17
C LYS A 98 -14.01 9.30 -20.82
N SER A 99 -13.23 8.24 -20.66
CA SER A 99 -12.34 8.12 -19.53
C SER A 99 -11.36 9.28 -19.55
N ILE A 100 -11.07 9.79 -18.37
CA ILE A 100 -10.10 10.86 -18.18
C ILE A 100 -8.82 10.19 -17.68
N ASP A 101 -7.90 9.92 -18.59
CA ASP A 101 -6.62 9.28 -18.32
C ASP A 101 -5.66 10.18 -17.49
N ASP A 102 -6.00 11.49 -17.37
CA ASP A 102 -5.18 12.45 -16.63
C ASP A 102 -6.03 13.23 -15.62
N ALA A 103 -5.74 13.06 -14.35
CA ALA A 103 -6.34 13.82 -13.25
C ALA A 103 -6.24 15.35 -13.43
N ARG A 104 -5.37 15.84 -14.34
CA ARG A 104 -5.22 17.27 -14.62
C ARG A 104 -6.42 17.89 -15.32
N SER A 105 -7.27 17.10 -15.98
CA SER A 105 -8.48 17.56 -16.65
C SER A 105 -9.70 17.62 -15.73
N LEU A 106 -9.58 17.19 -14.47
CA LEU A 106 -10.59 17.30 -13.44
C LEU A 106 -10.66 18.71 -12.88
N SER A 107 -11.86 19.15 -12.42
CA SER A 107 -11.99 20.38 -11.65
C SER A 107 -11.19 20.30 -10.33
N GLY A 108 -10.92 21.44 -9.70
CA GLY A 108 -10.16 21.47 -8.44
C GLY A 108 -10.75 20.55 -7.36
N GLY A 109 -12.06 20.63 -7.14
CA GLY A 109 -12.77 19.79 -6.16
C GLY A 109 -12.79 18.31 -6.55
N GLU A 110 -12.98 17.99 -7.84
CA GLU A 110 -12.91 16.61 -8.35
C GLU A 110 -11.51 16.01 -8.13
N ARG A 111 -10.47 16.79 -8.43
CA ARG A 111 -9.08 16.35 -8.23
C ARG A 111 -8.80 16.08 -6.76
N SER A 112 -9.16 16.99 -5.86
CA SER A 112 -8.94 16.83 -4.42
C SER A 112 -9.68 15.61 -3.88
N PHE A 113 -10.94 15.41 -4.28
CA PHE A 113 -11.70 14.23 -3.90
C PHE A 113 -11.11 12.93 -4.46
N THR A 114 -10.62 12.95 -5.70
CA THR A 114 -9.94 11.80 -6.33
C THR A 114 -8.64 11.47 -5.60
N THR A 115 -7.86 12.48 -5.22
CA THR A 115 -6.63 12.30 -4.42
C THR A 115 -6.97 11.67 -3.07
N LEU A 116 -7.97 12.19 -2.37
CA LEU A 116 -8.44 11.61 -1.11
C LEU A 116 -8.88 10.14 -1.28
N ALA A 117 -9.67 9.85 -2.32
CA ALA A 117 -10.11 8.47 -2.59
C ALA A 117 -8.93 7.52 -2.82
N PHE A 118 -7.88 7.99 -3.53
CA PHE A 118 -6.65 7.25 -3.73
C PHE A 118 -5.90 7.01 -2.42
N GLU A 119 -5.72 8.04 -1.60
CA GLU A 119 -5.07 7.92 -0.29
C GLU A 119 -5.79 6.93 0.62
N LEU A 120 -7.14 6.99 0.68
CA LEU A 120 -7.95 6.08 1.48
C LEU A 120 -7.83 4.63 0.98
N ALA A 121 -7.78 4.42 -0.35
CA ALA A 121 -7.55 3.10 -0.93
C ALA A 121 -6.18 2.54 -0.55
N MET A 122 -5.14 3.39 -0.53
CA MET A 122 -3.79 2.99 -0.09
C MET A 122 -3.71 2.72 1.41
N TRP A 123 -4.53 3.38 2.23
CA TRP A 123 -4.52 3.18 3.68
C TRP A 123 -4.82 1.75 4.12
N ASN A 124 -5.55 0.98 3.32
CA ASN A 124 -5.85 -0.43 3.63
C ASN A 124 -4.61 -1.33 3.63
N PHE A 125 -3.49 -0.87 3.05
CA PHE A 125 -2.21 -1.60 3.04
C PHE A 125 -1.25 -1.19 4.15
N CYS A 126 -1.60 -0.13 4.90
CA CYS A 126 -0.80 0.36 6.02
C CYS A 126 -1.41 -0.14 7.33
N GLU A 127 -0.63 -0.83 8.15
CA GLU A 127 -1.06 -1.33 9.46
C GLU A 127 -0.85 -0.31 10.60
N THR A 128 -0.66 0.97 10.26
CA THR A 128 -0.44 2.03 11.24
C THR A 128 -1.68 2.23 12.13
N PRO A 129 -1.53 2.34 13.45
CA PRO A 129 -2.65 2.55 14.37
C PRO A 129 -3.19 3.99 14.33
N VAL A 130 -2.40 4.95 13.85
CA VAL A 130 -2.76 6.36 13.75
C VAL A 130 -2.70 6.80 12.30
N ARG A 131 -3.69 7.57 11.85
CA ARG A 131 -3.79 8.14 10.51
C ARG A 131 -4.11 9.60 10.59
N VAL A 132 -3.40 10.40 9.82
CA VAL A 132 -3.52 11.86 9.83
C VAL A 132 -3.76 12.35 8.41
N LEU A 133 -4.74 13.22 8.23
CA LEU A 133 -4.93 14.01 7.02
C LEU A 133 -4.87 15.49 7.38
N ASP A 134 -4.08 16.22 6.61
CA ASP A 134 -3.92 17.65 6.76
C ASP A 134 -4.43 18.36 5.50
N GLU A 135 -5.21 19.42 5.68
CA GLU A 135 -5.75 20.26 4.61
C GLU A 135 -6.42 19.51 3.44
N PHE A 136 -7.05 18.36 3.73
CA PHE A 136 -7.60 17.45 2.72
C PHE A 136 -8.74 18.06 1.88
N ASP A 137 -9.36 19.15 2.35
CA ASP A 137 -10.59 19.74 1.82
C ASP A 137 -10.45 21.16 1.29
N VAL A 138 -9.24 21.73 1.29
CA VAL A 138 -9.00 23.17 0.96
C VAL A 138 -9.53 23.56 -0.43
N TYR A 139 -9.40 22.68 -1.42
CA TYR A 139 -9.85 22.93 -2.79
C TYR A 139 -11.24 22.35 -3.10
N MET A 140 -11.98 21.89 -2.08
CA MET A 140 -13.32 21.33 -2.24
C MET A 140 -14.39 22.38 -1.99
N ASP A 141 -15.42 22.38 -2.86
CA ASP A 141 -16.67 23.06 -2.55
C ASP A 141 -17.45 22.29 -1.46
N ASP A 142 -18.51 22.88 -0.94
CA ASP A 142 -19.31 22.29 0.14
C ASP A 142 -19.88 20.91 -0.22
N THR A 143 -20.18 20.68 -1.50
CA THR A 143 -20.73 19.40 -1.96
C THR A 143 -19.67 18.30 -1.91
N TYR A 144 -18.45 18.58 -2.38
CA TYR A 144 -17.34 17.63 -2.31
C TYR A 144 -16.84 17.46 -0.87
N ARG A 145 -16.78 18.55 -0.10
CA ARG A 145 -16.39 18.52 1.32
C ARG A 145 -17.35 17.66 2.14
N LYS A 146 -18.65 17.83 1.99
CA LYS A 146 -19.64 16.98 2.66
C LYS A 146 -19.42 15.50 2.35
N ARG A 147 -19.20 15.14 1.08
CA ARG A 147 -18.95 13.75 0.67
C ARG A 147 -17.63 13.21 1.21
N ALA A 148 -16.59 14.04 1.23
CA ALA A 148 -15.29 13.67 1.82
C ALA A 148 -15.46 13.37 3.32
N VAL A 149 -16.09 14.26 4.07
CA VAL A 149 -16.35 14.08 5.50
C VAL A 149 -17.21 12.83 5.76
N ASP A 150 -18.30 12.63 5.01
CA ASP A 150 -19.13 11.43 5.13
C ASP A 150 -18.30 10.16 4.89
N THR A 151 -17.42 10.17 3.88
CA THR A 151 -16.55 9.03 3.56
C THR A 151 -15.55 8.75 4.65
N LEU A 152 -14.91 9.80 5.20
CA LEU A 152 -13.96 9.67 6.31
C LEU A 152 -14.63 9.15 7.58
N MET A 153 -15.83 9.63 7.91
CA MET A 153 -16.56 9.16 9.08
C MET A 153 -17.00 7.70 8.91
N ASP A 154 -17.49 7.30 7.73
CA ASP A 154 -17.81 5.90 7.46
C ASP A 154 -16.58 4.99 7.64
N LEU A 155 -15.41 5.46 7.20
CA LEU A 155 -14.15 4.75 7.40
C LEU A 155 -13.79 4.62 8.88
N CYS A 156 -13.95 5.70 9.66
CA CYS A 156 -13.71 5.67 11.12
C CYS A 156 -14.61 4.63 11.81
N ASP A 157 -15.88 4.59 11.44
CA ASP A 157 -16.84 3.64 12.01
C ASP A 157 -16.50 2.18 11.68
N THR A 158 -15.88 1.92 10.53
CA THR A 158 -15.44 0.57 10.13
C THR A 158 -14.12 0.12 10.78
N GLN A 159 -13.35 1.06 11.36
CA GLN A 159 -12.01 0.79 11.92
C GLN A 159 -11.88 1.30 13.37
N PRO A 160 -12.65 0.79 14.32
CA PRO A 160 -12.73 1.32 15.69
C PRO A 160 -11.43 1.19 16.51
N LEU A 161 -10.48 0.35 16.07
CA LEU A 161 -9.19 0.16 16.74
C LEU A 161 -8.10 1.14 16.22
N ARG A 162 -8.46 2.07 15.33
CA ARG A 162 -7.52 3.05 14.78
C ARG A 162 -7.90 4.45 15.20
N GLN A 163 -6.90 5.29 15.42
CA GLN A 163 -7.08 6.71 15.67
C GLN A 163 -6.95 7.48 14.34
N PHE A 164 -7.91 8.37 14.09
CA PHE A 164 -7.90 9.28 12.94
C PHE A 164 -7.79 10.71 13.44
N ILE A 165 -6.95 11.50 12.80
CA ILE A 165 -6.75 12.93 13.06
C ILE A 165 -6.93 13.66 11.74
N PHE A 166 -7.90 14.58 11.70
CA PHE A 166 -8.17 15.41 10.54
C PHE A 166 -7.93 16.86 10.88
N ILE A 167 -7.07 17.52 10.11
CA ILE A 167 -6.72 18.93 10.29
C ILE A 167 -7.29 19.66 9.08
N THR A 168 -8.05 20.72 9.32
CA THR A 168 -8.65 21.52 8.27
C THR A 168 -8.85 22.95 8.74
N PRO A 169 -8.64 23.96 7.87
CA PRO A 169 -8.94 25.36 8.18
C PRO A 169 -10.45 25.66 8.08
N GLN A 170 -11.27 24.71 7.64
CA GLN A 170 -12.70 24.91 7.41
C GLN A 170 -13.54 24.52 8.63
N ASP A 171 -14.71 25.15 8.80
CA ASP A 171 -15.66 24.75 9.85
C ASP A 171 -16.36 23.44 9.48
N MET A 172 -16.12 22.39 10.29
CA MET A 172 -16.67 21.06 10.09
C MET A 172 -18.03 20.85 10.78
N TYR A 173 -18.46 21.75 11.66
CA TYR A 173 -19.73 21.61 12.39
C TYR A 173 -20.94 21.37 11.50
N PRO A 174 -21.14 22.10 10.38
CA PRO A 174 -22.30 21.90 9.51
C PRO A 174 -22.39 20.49 8.92
N PHE A 175 -21.25 19.84 8.71
CA PHE A 175 -21.18 18.51 8.08
C PHE A 175 -21.29 17.35 9.10
N LEU A 176 -21.05 17.63 10.39
CA LEU A 176 -21.04 16.64 11.46
C LEU A 176 -22.32 16.68 12.32
N ALA A 177 -23.12 17.74 12.24
CA ALA A 177 -24.29 17.94 13.08
C ALA A 177 -25.33 16.81 12.99
N ASP A 178 -25.52 16.24 11.80
CA ASP A 178 -26.49 15.18 11.56
C ASP A 178 -25.99 13.78 11.99
N ARG A 179 -24.67 13.58 12.17
CA ARG A 179 -24.07 12.29 12.52
C ARG A 179 -24.15 11.92 13.99
N GLY A 180 -24.35 12.85 14.88
CA GLY A 180 -24.43 12.61 16.33
C GLY A 180 -25.54 11.65 16.75
N LYS A 181 -26.38 11.19 15.81
CA LYS A 181 -27.48 10.23 16.04
C LYS A 181 -27.21 8.81 15.57
N ALA A 182 -26.16 8.57 14.77
CA ALA A 182 -26.00 7.31 14.06
C ALA A 182 -24.58 6.71 14.07
N GLY A 183 -23.55 7.37 14.59
CA GLY A 183 -22.16 6.90 14.54
C GLY A 183 -21.26 7.51 15.60
N SER A 184 -19.96 7.27 15.45
CA SER A 184 -18.93 7.87 16.33
C SER A 184 -18.93 9.37 16.20
N VAL A 185 -19.04 10.08 17.33
CA VAL A 185 -18.96 11.56 17.34
C VAL A 185 -17.48 11.95 17.41
N PRO A 186 -16.92 12.63 16.39
CA PRO A 186 -15.55 13.07 16.45
C PRO A 186 -15.36 14.16 17.52
N LYS A 187 -14.23 14.13 18.19
CA LYS A 187 -13.83 15.22 19.09
C LYS A 187 -13.30 16.36 18.24
N ILE A 188 -14.00 17.50 18.24
CA ILE A 188 -13.54 18.71 17.57
C ILE A 188 -12.70 19.53 18.53
N VAL A 189 -11.49 19.91 18.09
CA VAL A 189 -10.59 20.81 18.82
C VAL A 189 -10.37 22.02 17.92
N ARG A 190 -10.76 23.20 18.37
CA ARG A 190 -10.41 24.46 17.70
C ARG A 190 -9.05 24.92 18.18
N MET A 191 -8.16 25.20 17.24
CA MET A 191 -6.88 25.84 17.54
C MET A 191 -7.11 27.35 17.61
N GLU A 192 -6.61 27.97 18.67
CA GLU A 192 -6.63 29.43 18.77
C GLU A 192 -5.57 30.03 17.85
N ASP A 193 -5.88 31.19 17.26
CA ASP A 193 -4.90 31.92 16.48
C ASP A 193 -3.69 32.26 17.36
N VAL A 194 -2.52 31.81 16.94
CA VAL A 194 -1.26 32.21 17.57
C VAL A 194 -1.05 33.70 17.26
N ARG A 195 -1.27 34.56 18.26
CA ARG A 195 -0.99 35.97 18.18
C ARG A 195 0.51 36.26 18.22
#